data_f5712ed7ba6e1435170e79915d04d31a
#
_entry.id   f5712ed7ba6e1435170e79915d04d31a
#
_cell.length_a   1.000
_cell.length_b   1.000
_cell.length_c   1.000
_cell.angle_alpha   90.00
_cell.angle_beta   90.00
_cell.angle_gamma   90.00
#
_symmetry.space_group_name_H-M   'P 1'
#
loop_
_entity.id
_entity.type
_entity.pdbx_description
1 polymer ?
#
loop_
_entity_poly.entity_id
_entity_poly.type
_entity_poly.pdbx_seq_one_letter_code
_entity_poly.pdbx_strand_id
1 'polypeptide(L)'
;MQPTAQALARTYSDRVYPDPWEKVLDYRRVLEYSAEHPNAGRVRVGNALDLPNERVRGWLNDAIPDPVRGINTASEHGWLDPEPDGDTAAALVELLAHVLAGGSIGRKTFSVAVTPGRCVSVDEIHAAFERVGVETQVRHREATGRATEVIPAADASVLGRCLVSMGAVQGDKTTIQQLPSAVWGVPIDIRREFVRIYVGHRATTWESKATLRIQEQRPQSYLDDLRRLITELTGESVTAGDLAVTVSADAARELGLA
;
A
#
# COMPACT_ATOMS: atom_id res chain seq x y z
N MET A 1 -1.60 -7.37 -7.82
CA MET A 1 -1.90 -8.41 -6.81
C MET A 1 -2.44 -7.70 -5.58
N GLN A 2 -3.61 -8.09 -5.09
CA GLN A 2 -4.19 -7.53 -3.87
C GLN A 2 -3.42 -8.02 -2.63
N PRO A 3 -3.53 -7.34 -1.46
CA PRO A 3 -2.87 -7.78 -0.23
C PRO A 3 -3.41 -9.14 0.21
N THR A 4 -2.52 -10.10 0.45
CA THR A 4 -2.87 -11.41 1.05
C THR A 4 -2.26 -11.54 2.43
N ALA A 5 -2.82 -12.40 3.29
CA ALA A 5 -2.26 -12.66 4.61
C ALA A 5 -0.79 -13.10 4.54
N GLN A 6 -0.44 -13.94 3.55
CA GLN A 6 0.93 -14.40 3.34
C GLN A 6 1.87 -13.27 2.89
N ALA A 7 1.44 -12.45 1.92
CA ALA A 7 2.24 -11.32 1.45
C ALA A 7 2.44 -10.28 2.57
N LEU A 8 1.40 -10.01 3.35
CA LEU A 8 1.49 -9.13 4.52
C LEU A 8 2.46 -9.68 5.57
N ALA A 9 2.36 -10.96 5.94
CA ALA A 9 3.26 -11.58 6.90
C ALA A 9 4.74 -11.44 6.49
N ARG A 10 5.05 -11.62 5.20
CA ARG A 10 6.41 -11.49 4.65
C ARG A 10 6.98 -10.07 4.67
N THR A 11 6.19 -9.06 4.97
CA THR A 11 6.70 -7.70 5.21
C THR A 11 7.31 -7.53 6.61
N TYR A 12 7.06 -8.46 7.52
CA TYR A 12 7.67 -8.49 8.84
C TYR A 12 9.07 -9.13 8.78
N SER A 13 9.90 -8.82 9.76
CA SER A 13 11.18 -9.49 9.95
C SER A 13 11.16 -10.32 11.23
N ASP A 14 11.77 -11.48 11.20
CA ASP A 14 11.94 -12.33 12.39
C ASP A 14 13.37 -12.86 12.45
N ARG A 15 13.90 -13.01 13.68
CA ARG A 15 15.27 -13.51 13.89
C ARG A 15 15.37 -15.02 13.81
N VAL A 16 14.26 -15.72 13.96
CA VAL A 16 14.19 -17.17 14.07
C VAL A 16 13.56 -17.79 12.82
N TYR A 17 12.56 -17.10 12.25
CA TYR A 17 11.87 -17.56 11.04
C TYR A 17 12.38 -16.77 9.82
N PRO A 18 13.13 -17.42 8.92
CA PRO A 18 13.54 -16.79 7.66
C PRO A 18 12.34 -16.32 6.82
N ASP A 19 11.25 -17.10 6.79
CA ASP A 19 9.96 -16.67 6.26
C ASP A 19 8.98 -16.43 7.45
N PRO A 20 8.59 -15.16 7.72
CA PRO A 20 7.63 -14.85 8.80
C PRO A 20 6.26 -15.50 8.63
N TRP A 21 5.91 -15.97 7.44
CA TRP A 21 4.68 -16.73 7.20
C TRP A 21 4.71 -18.09 7.92
N GLU A 22 5.86 -18.75 7.99
CA GLU A 22 6.00 -20.01 8.76
C GLU A 22 5.67 -19.80 10.23
N LYS A 23 6.03 -18.65 10.80
CA LYS A 23 5.65 -18.32 12.19
C LYS A 23 4.14 -18.20 12.36
N VAL A 24 3.42 -17.66 11.37
CA VAL A 24 1.95 -17.61 11.37
C VAL A 24 1.36 -19.00 11.33
N LEU A 25 1.90 -19.88 10.49
CA LEU A 25 1.44 -21.28 10.38
C LEU A 25 1.68 -22.04 11.66
N ASP A 26 2.85 -21.95 12.26
CA ASP A 26 3.16 -22.61 13.52
C ASP A 26 2.28 -22.09 14.66
N TYR A 27 2.03 -20.80 14.74
CA TYR A 27 1.11 -20.23 15.71
C TYR A 27 -0.30 -20.82 15.56
N ARG A 28 -0.82 -20.90 14.33
CA ARG A 28 -2.14 -21.50 14.04
C ARG A 28 -2.19 -22.98 14.46
N ARG A 29 -1.15 -23.75 14.13
CA ARG A 29 -1.03 -25.17 14.53
C ARG A 29 -1.05 -25.35 16.05
N VAL A 30 -0.39 -24.45 16.80
CA VAL A 30 -0.39 -24.49 18.27
C VAL A 30 -1.77 -24.23 18.82
N LEU A 31 -2.50 -23.24 18.30
CA LEU A 31 -3.87 -22.93 18.75
C LEU A 31 -4.84 -24.07 18.41
N GLU A 32 -4.76 -24.62 17.20
CA GLU A 32 -5.59 -25.75 16.76
C GLU A 32 -5.35 -26.98 17.64
N TYR A 33 -4.08 -27.38 17.85
CA TYR A 33 -3.73 -28.50 18.73
C TYR A 33 -4.20 -28.27 20.16
N SER A 34 -4.08 -27.05 20.68
CA SER A 34 -4.54 -26.70 22.03
C SER A 34 -6.06 -26.76 22.16
N ALA A 35 -6.81 -26.38 21.13
CA ALA A 35 -8.27 -26.48 21.11
C ALA A 35 -8.74 -27.95 21.14
N GLU A 36 -8.04 -28.82 20.39
CA GLU A 36 -8.32 -30.28 20.42
C GLU A 36 -7.87 -30.98 21.70
N HIS A 37 -6.86 -30.40 22.38
CA HIS A 37 -6.25 -30.99 23.60
C HIS A 37 -6.19 -29.96 24.75
N PRO A 38 -7.33 -29.56 25.36
CA PRO A 38 -7.38 -28.47 26.33
C PRO A 38 -6.48 -28.62 27.56
N ASN A 39 -6.12 -29.89 27.92
CA ASN A 39 -5.25 -30.20 29.05
C ASN A 39 -3.76 -30.38 28.65
N ALA A 40 -3.40 -30.10 27.36
CA ALA A 40 -2.02 -30.25 26.91
C ALA A 40 -1.20 -29.02 27.30
N GLY A 41 -0.24 -29.19 28.19
CA GLY A 41 0.72 -28.14 28.51
C GLY A 41 1.79 -27.99 27.43
N ARG A 42 2.59 -26.91 27.54
CA ARG A 42 3.62 -26.50 26.55
C ARG A 42 4.56 -27.61 26.07
N VAL A 43 4.93 -28.54 26.99
CA VAL A 43 5.86 -29.63 26.64
C VAL A 43 5.20 -30.63 25.70
N ARG A 44 3.94 -31.02 25.99
CA ARG A 44 3.19 -31.93 25.14
C ARG A 44 2.93 -31.33 23.76
N VAL A 45 2.50 -30.06 23.71
CA VAL A 45 2.27 -29.35 22.45
C VAL A 45 3.57 -29.18 21.66
N GLY A 46 4.65 -28.76 22.33
CA GLY A 46 5.96 -28.59 21.70
C GLY A 46 6.50 -29.86 21.08
N ASN A 47 6.43 -30.99 21.82
CA ASN A 47 6.87 -32.28 21.32
C ASN A 47 6.00 -32.78 20.15
N ALA A 48 4.68 -32.58 20.22
CA ALA A 48 3.76 -33.00 19.16
C ALA A 48 3.95 -32.23 17.84
N LEU A 49 4.31 -30.95 17.94
CA LEU A 49 4.45 -30.06 16.78
C LEU A 49 5.92 -29.78 16.36
N ASP A 50 6.88 -30.39 17.06
CA ASP A 50 8.32 -30.14 16.90
C ASP A 50 8.69 -28.65 17.05
N LEU A 51 8.16 -28.01 18.11
CA LEU A 51 8.37 -26.61 18.41
C LEU A 51 9.06 -26.40 19.78
N PRO A 52 9.92 -25.38 19.93
CA PRO A 52 10.53 -25.06 21.22
C PRO A 52 9.48 -24.73 22.29
N ASN A 53 9.56 -25.42 23.44
CA ASN A 53 8.60 -25.30 24.53
C ASN A 53 8.39 -23.87 25.04
N GLU A 54 9.44 -23.02 25.02
CA GLU A 54 9.33 -21.64 25.47
C GLU A 54 8.53 -20.76 24.50
N ARG A 55 8.60 -21.06 23.21
CA ARG A 55 7.77 -20.39 22.18
C ARG A 55 6.31 -20.78 22.36
N VAL A 56 6.03 -22.09 22.47
CA VAL A 56 4.69 -22.62 22.71
C VAL A 56 4.11 -22.04 24.00
N ARG A 57 4.92 -21.93 25.08
CA ARG A 57 4.47 -21.29 26.32
C ARG A 57 3.95 -19.88 26.11
N GLY A 58 4.68 -19.05 25.33
CA GLY A 58 4.25 -17.69 25.05
C GLY A 58 2.88 -17.66 24.34
N TRP A 59 2.74 -18.49 23.32
CA TRP A 59 1.53 -18.55 22.50
C TRP A 59 0.31 -19.14 23.25
N LEU A 60 0.51 -20.08 24.15
CA LEU A 60 -0.54 -20.60 25.04
C LEU A 60 -0.92 -19.61 26.16
N ASN A 61 -0.14 -18.57 26.38
CA ASN A 61 -0.39 -17.49 27.34
C ASN A 61 -0.68 -16.17 26.62
N ASP A 62 -1.43 -16.21 25.53
CA ASP A 62 -1.96 -15.07 24.77
C ASP A 62 -0.92 -14.16 24.10
N ALA A 63 0.34 -14.60 24.00
CA ALA A 63 1.33 -13.87 23.21
C ALA A 63 1.03 -14.07 21.72
N ILE A 64 0.61 -13.00 21.05
CA ILE A 64 0.32 -13.02 19.61
C ILE A 64 1.54 -12.54 18.84
N PRO A 65 2.06 -13.30 17.86
CA PRO A 65 3.16 -12.85 16.99
C PRO A 65 2.79 -11.59 16.18
N ASP A 66 3.77 -10.69 15.96
CA ASP A 66 3.54 -9.46 15.22
C ASP A 66 2.90 -9.66 13.83
N PRO A 67 3.33 -10.61 12.98
CA PRO A 67 2.66 -10.84 11.70
C PRO A 67 1.21 -11.34 11.86
N VAL A 68 0.89 -12.08 12.93
CA VAL A 68 -0.50 -12.51 13.21
C VAL A 68 -1.35 -11.31 13.64
N ARG A 69 -0.85 -10.44 14.52
CA ARG A 69 -1.55 -9.19 14.89
C ARG A 69 -1.83 -8.33 13.65
N GLY A 70 -0.83 -8.14 12.79
CA GLY A 70 -1.02 -7.40 11.56
C GLY A 70 -2.05 -8.02 10.62
N ILE A 71 -2.08 -9.36 10.50
CA ILE A 71 -3.10 -10.06 9.73
C ILE A 71 -4.49 -9.83 10.33
N ASN A 72 -4.64 -9.93 11.65
CA ASN A 72 -5.92 -9.70 12.32
C ASN A 72 -6.43 -8.27 12.07
N THR A 73 -5.60 -7.26 12.33
CA THR A 73 -5.93 -5.86 12.04
C THR A 73 -6.32 -5.64 10.57
N ALA A 74 -5.52 -6.16 9.64
CA ALA A 74 -5.83 -6.01 8.21
C ALA A 74 -7.12 -6.74 7.81
N SER A 75 -7.44 -7.87 8.46
CA SER A 75 -8.72 -8.60 8.27
C SER A 75 -9.90 -7.82 8.83
N GLU A 76 -9.77 -7.20 10.00
CA GLU A 76 -10.80 -6.37 10.62
C GLU A 76 -11.18 -5.18 9.75
N HIS A 77 -10.20 -4.58 9.05
CA HIS A 77 -10.44 -3.52 8.06
C HIS A 77 -10.88 -4.05 6.67
N GLY A 78 -10.91 -5.36 6.45
CA GLY A 78 -11.22 -5.96 5.15
C GLY A 78 -10.16 -5.75 4.07
N TRP A 79 -8.90 -5.41 4.44
CA TRP A 79 -7.84 -5.11 3.47
C TRP A 79 -7.24 -6.35 2.81
N LEU A 80 -7.48 -7.55 3.34
CA LEU A 80 -6.91 -8.79 2.81
C LEU A 80 -7.85 -9.43 1.81
N ASP A 81 -7.28 -9.82 0.67
CA ASP A 81 -7.97 -10.50 -0.43
C ASP A 81 -9.30 -9.83 -0.83
N PRO A 82 -9.37 -8.46 -0.93
CA PRO A 82 -10.60 -7.80 -1.35
C PRO A 82 -10.95 -8.17 -2.79
N GLU A 83 -12.24 -8.24 -3.10
CA GLU A 83 -12.71 -8.43 -4.47
C GLU A 83 -12.14 -7.32 -5.38
N PRO A 84 -11.59 -7.66 -6.56
CA PRO A 84 -10.91 -6.69 -7.42
C PRO A 84 -11.77 -5.50 -7.88
N ASP A 85 -13.09 -5.67 -7.96
CA ASP A 85 -14.10 -4.67 -8.31
C ASP A 85 -14.84 -4.09 -7.08
N GLY A 86 -14.43 -4.49 -5.87
CA GLY A 86 -15.03 -4.04 -4.63
C GLY A 86 -14.50 -2.68 -4.14
N ASP A 87 -15.29 -2.04 -3.28
CA ASP A 87 -14.98 -0.72 -2.71
C ASP A 87 -13.65 -0.69 -1.95
N THR A 88 -13.32 -1.77 -1.24
CA THR A 88 -12.05 -1.86 -0.51
C THR A 88 -10.84 -1.93 -1.45
N ALA A 89 -10.95 -2.68 -2.56
CA ALA A 89 -9.88 -2.73 -3.56
C ALA A 89 -9.70 -1.35 -4.22
N ALA A 90 -10.80 -0.68 -4.57
CA ALA A 90 -10.78 0.67 -5.11
C ALA A 90 -10.10 1.64 -4.15
N ALA A 91 -10.50 1.67 -2.87
CA ALA A 91 -9.95 2.54 -1.85
C ALA A 91 -8.44 2.30 -1.62
N LEU A 92 -8.00 1.04 -1.58
CA LEU A 92 -6.58 0.69 -1.44
C LEU A 92 -5.76 1.12 -2.66
N VAL A 93 -6.30 0.96 -3.88
CA VAL A 93 -5.60 1.38 -5.12
C VAL A 93 -5.54 2.90 -5.23
N GLU A 94 -6.57 3.63 -4.81
CA GLU A 94 -6.55 5.09 -4.73
C GLU A 94 -5.52 5.58 -3.72
N LEU A 95 -5.50 5.01 -2.51
CA LEU A 95 -4.49 5.36 -1.51
C LEU A 95 -3.07 5.00 -2.00
N LEU A 96 -2.91 3.90 -2.74
CA LEU A 96 -1.65 3.54 -3.39
C LEU A 96 -1.21 4.63 -4.39
N ALA A 97 -2.14 5.23 -5.17
CA ALA A 97 -1.84 6.35 -6.06
C ALA A 97 -1.32 7.56 -5.28
N HIS A 98 -1.99 7.95 -4.21
CA HIS A 98 -1.54 9.03 -3.32
C HIS A 98 -0.13 8.77 -2.78
N VAL A 99 0.15 7.56 -2.29
CA VAL A 99 1.45 7.18 -1.74
C VAL A 99 2.54 7.19 -2.82
N LEU A 100 2.27 6.61 -3.99
CA LEU A 100 3.23 6.57 -5.08
C LEU A 100 3.54 7.95 -5.63
N ALA A 101 2.56 8.80 -5.78
CA ALA A 101 2.72 10.15 -6.34
C ALA A 101 3.20 11.17 -5.30
N GLY A 102 2.50 11.32 -4.19
CA GLY A 102 2.70 12.39 -3.20
C GLY A 102 3.13 11.93 -1.79
N GLY A 103 3.22 10.62 -1.54
CA GLY A 103 3.46 10.11 -0.18
C GLY A 103 4.78 9.37 -0.01
N SER A 104 4.93 8.76 1.14
CA SER A 104 6.06 7.89 1.49
C SER A 104 5.64 6.82 2.50
N ILE A 105 6.38 5.72 2.54
CA ILE A 105 6.29 4.70 3.58
C ILE A 105 7.62 4.64 4.32
N GLY A 106 7.58 4.84 5.62
CA GLY A 106 8.78 4.87 6.46
C GLY A 106 9.54 3.54 6.44
N ARG A 107 10.85 3.59 6.18
CA ARG A 107 11.71 2.41 6.01
C ARG A 107 11.71 1.44 7.20
N LYS A 108 11.60 1.93 8.42
CA LYS A 108 11.62 1.09 9.63
C LYS A 108 10.24 0.90 10.25
N THR A 109 9.40 1.92 10.17
CA THR A 109 8.12 1.97 10.86
C THR A 109 6.94 1.54 9.99
N PHE A 110 7.12 1.49 8.69
CA PHE A 110 6.04 1.30 7.71
C PHE A 110 4.93 2.36 7.80
N SER A 111 5.15 3.44 8.55
CA SER A 111 4.17 4.52 8.64
C SER A 111 3.97 5.19 7.30
N VAL A 112 2.71 5.34 6.90
CA VAL A 112 2.32 6.03 5.68
C VAL A 112 2.22 7.53 5.97
N ALA A 113 2.73 8.35 5.05
CA ALA A 113 2.54 9.79 5.07
C ALA A 113 2.27 10.27 3.63
N VAL A 114 1.28 11.12 3.46
CA VAL A 114 0.94 11.71 2.15
C VAL A 114 0.97 13.23 2.25
N THR A 115 1.64 13.87 1.31
CA THR A 115 1.74 15.33 1.19
C THR A 115 0.74 15.81 0.14
N PRO A 116 0.04 16.94 0.34
CA PRO A 116 -0.79 17.55 -0.69
C PRO A 116 -0.01 17.77 -1.99
N GLY A 117 -0.69 17.56 -3.11
CA GLY A 117 -0.14 17.73 -4.44
C GLY A 117 -0.50 19.10 -5.04
N ARG A 118 -0.22 19.27 -6.32
CA ARG A 118 -0.59 20.52 -7.03
C ARG A 118 -2.10 20.70 -7.12
N CYS A 119 -2.81 19.61 -7.44
CA CYS A 119 -4.26 19.57 -7.56
C CYS A 119 -4.86 18.52 -6.61
N VAL A 120 -4.18 18.22 -5.51
CA VAL A 120 -4.66 17.30 -4.47
C VAL A 120 -4.57 18.01 -3.12
N SER A 121 -5.71 18.20 -2.50
CA SER A 121 -5.87 18.89 -1.22
C SER A 121 -5.63 17.97 -0.03
N VAL A 122 -5.52 18.56 1.17
CA VAL A 122 -5.50 17.82 2.43
C VAL A 122 -6.81 17.01 2.61
N ASP A 123 -7.94 17.60 2.24
CA ASP A 123 -9.27 16.97 2.44
C ASP A 123 -9.45 15.75 1.53
N GLU A 124 -8.95 15.79 0.29
CA GLU A 124 -8.97 14.61 -0.60
C GLU A 124 -8.11 13.47 -0.04
N ILE A 125 -6.95 13.79 0.55
CA ILE A 125 -6.11 12.79 1.19
C ILE A 125 -6.80 12.21 2.44
N HIS A 126 -7.47 13.04 3.26
CA HIS A 126 -8.29 12.57 4.38
C HIS A 126 -9.35 11.59 3.90
N ALA A 127 -10.11 11.96 2.86
CA ALA A 127 -11.16 11.11 2.29
C ALA A 127 -10.60 9.76 1.80
N ALA A 128 -9.40 9.74 1.18
CA ALA A 128 -8.77 8.50 0.74
C ALA A 128 -8.41 7.56 1.91
N PHE A 129 -7.94 8.11 3.04
CA PHE A 129 -7.72 7.32 4.25
C PHE A 129 -9.02 6.84 4.91
N GLU A 130 -10.05 7.69 4.97
CA GLU A 130 -11.37 7.31 5.49
C GLU A 130 -12.00 6.17 4.70
N ARG A 131 -11.82 6.15 3.37
CA ARG A 131 -12.31 5.06 2.51
C ARG A 131 -11.66 3.71 2.82
N VAL A 132 -10.43 3.67 3.29
CA VAL A 132 -9.80 2.44 3.80
C VAL A 132 -10.10 2.19 5.29
N GLY A 133 -10.99 2.97 5.91
CA GLY A 133 -11.43 2.78 7.29
C GLY A 133 -10.44 3.30 8.34
N VAL A 134 -9.59 4.29 8.01
CA VAL A 134 -8.57 4.81 8.92
C VAL A 134 -8.74 6.31 9.15
N GLU A 135 -8.89 6.71 10.40
CA GLU A 135 -8.82 8.11 10.80
C GLU A 135 -7.41 8.68 10.60
N THR A 136 -7.35 9.99 10.38
CA THR A 136 -6.08 10.67 10.08
C THR A 136 -5.84 11.89 10.94
N GLN A 137 -4.59 12.32 10.96
CA GLN A 137 -4.15 13.57 11.54
C GLN A 137 -3.18 14.30 10.61
N VAL A 138 -3.17 15.64 10.69
CA VAL A 138 -2.26 16.48 9.93
C VAL A 138 -1.06 16.84 10.78
N ARG A 139 0.14 16.68 10.25
CA ARG A 139 1.37 17.12 10.90
C ARG A 139 2.12 18.14 10.04
N HIS A 140 2.96 18.93 10.66
CA HIS A 140 3.81 19.96 10.03
C HIS A 140 3.04 21.08 9.31
N ARG A 141 1.74 21.31 9.60
CA ARG A 141 0.92 22.33 8.92
C ARG A 141 1.56 23.74 8.96
N GLU A 142 2.25 24.08 10.03
CA GLU A 142 2.88 25.39 10.23
C GLU A 142 4.41 25.31 10.42
N ALA A 143 5.01 24.14 10.12
CA ALA A 143 6.43 23.95 10.34
C ALA A 143 7.25 24.53 9.17
N THR A 144 8.06 25.53 9.45
CA THR A 144 8.96 26.11 8.44
C THR A 144 9.92 25.07 7.87
N GLY A 145 9.97 24.96 6.56
CA GLY A 145 10.87 24.04 5.84
C GLY A 145 10.43 22.58 5.84
N ARG A 146 9.21 22.28 6.30
CA ARG A 146 8.62 20.93 6.18
C ARG A 146 7.28 21.00 5.45
N ALA A 147 7.05 20.02 4.59
CA ALA A 147 5.76 19.89 3.93
C ALA A 147 4.69 19.42 4.93
N THR A 148 3.47 19.90 4.76
CA THR A 148 2.29 19.37 5.44
C THR A 148 2.10 17.91 5.06
N GLU A 149 1.83 17.05 6.03
CA GLU A 149 1.60 15.62 5.80
C GLU A 149 0.31 15.19 6.48
N VAL A 150 -0.47 14.37 5.80
CA VAL A 150 -1.60 13.60 6.33
C VAL A 150 -1.09 12.20 6.64
N ILE A 151 -1.33 11.75 7.85
CA ILE A 151 -0.88 10.44 8.35
C ILE A 151 -2.02 9.71 9.04
N PRO A 152 -2.05 8.37 9.04
CA PRO A 152 -2.99 7.59 9.83
C PRO A 152 -2.85 7.90 11.34
N ALA A 153 -3.98 8.02 12.03
CA ALA A 153 -4.03 8.14 13.49
C ALA A 153 -3.81 6.80 14.21
N ALA A 154 -4.25 5.70 13.58
CA ALA A 154 -4.07 4.33 14.05
C ALA A 154 -3.65 3.41 12.90
N ASP A 155 -3.20 2.21 13.19
CA ASP A 155 -2.87 1.12 12.26
C ASP A 155 -1.91 1.48 11.11
N ALA A 156 -1.21 2.61 11.24
CA ALA A 156 -0.31 3.16 10.21
C ALA A 156 0.70 2.16 9.67
N SER A 157 1.28 1.32 10.55
CA SER A 157 2.27 0.31 10.16
C SER A 157 1.64 -0.87 9.41
N VAL A 158 0.44 -1.29 9.78
CA VAL A 158 -0.26 -2.40 9.11
C VAL A 158 -0.74 -1.96 7.74
N LEU A 159 -1.35 -0.77 7.63
CA LEU A 159 -1.74 -0.18 6.35
C LEU A 159 -0.55 -0.02 5.41
N GLY A 160 0.56 0.51 5.91
CA GLY A 160 1.78 0.65 5.10
C GLY A 160 2.33 -0.70 4.61
N ARG A 161 2.24 -1.76 5.43
CA ARG A 161 2.61 -3.12 5.03
C ARG A 161 1.66 -3.70 3.99
N CYS A 162 0.37 -3.42 4.07
CA CYS A 162 -0.60 -3.78 3.03
C CYS A 162 -0.23 -3.11 1.69
N LEU A 163 0.05 -1.81 1.69
CA LEU A 163 0.47 -1.09 0.49
C LEU A 163 1.81 -1.60 -0.08
N VAL A 164 2.76 -1.98 0.79
CA VAL A 164 4.02 -2.63 0.36
C VAL A 164 3.74 -3.98 -0.28
N SER A 165 2.83 -4.78 0.27
CA SER A 165 2.44 -6.07 -0.34
C SER A 165 1.73 -5.90 -1.70
N MET A 166 1.13 -4.73 -1.95
CA MET A 166 0.57 -4.34 -3.25
C MET A 166 1.62 -3.83 -4.25
N GLY A 167 2.84 -3.57 -3.80
CA GLY A 167 3.95 -3.13 -4.64
C GLY A 167 4.46 -1.70 -4.38
N ALA A 168 3.96 -1.02 -3.33
CA ALA A 168 4.63 0.19 -2.86
C ALA A 168 6.01 -0.15 -2.26
N VAL A 169 6.91 0.83 -2.20
CA VAL A 169 8.23 0.64 -1.58
C VAL A 169 8.38 1.47 -0.31
N GLN A 170 9.18 0.95 0.60
CA GLN A 170 9.61 1.67 1.79
C GLN A 170 10.79 2.59 1.45
N GLY A 171 10.73 3.82 1.89
CA GLY A 171 11.82 4.78 1.71
C GLY A 171 11.92 5.32 0.30
N ASP A 172 13.01 5.03 -0.41
CA ASP A 172 13.29 5.64 -1.72
C ASP A 172 12.45 5.04 -2.85
N LYS A 173 11.56 5.84 -3.40
CA LYS A 173 10.66 5.46 -4.51
C LYS A 173 11.35 5.37 -5.86
N THR A 174 12.56 5.88 -6.01
CA THR A 174 13.32 5.77 -7.27
C THR A 174 13.71 4.32 -7.58
N THR A 175 13.62 3.43 -6.59
CA THR A 175 13.91 1.99 -6.74
C THR A 175 12.79 1.18 -7.38
N ILE A 176 11.58 1.72 -7.49
CA ILE A 176 10.44 1.02 -8.12
C ILE A 176 10.71 0.89 -9.62
N GLN A 177 10.77 -0.34 -10.11
CA GLN A 177 11.06 -0.63 -11.52
C GLN A 177 9.84 -0.56 -12.43
N GLN A 178 8.65 -0.87 -11.92
CA GLN A 178 7.41 -0.98 -12.69
C GLN A 178 6.23 -0.48 -11.86
N LEU A 179 5.13 -0.11 -12.52
CA LEU A 179 3.87 0.13 -11.82
C LEU A 179 3.44 -1.14 -11.07
N PRO A 180 2.98 -1.02 -9.82
CA PRO A 180 2.52 -2.16 -9.04
C PRO A 180 1.47 -2.99 -9.78
N SER A 181 1.60 -4.31 -9.73
CA SER A 181 0.64 -5.24 -10.36
C SER A 181 -0.80 -5.09 -9.81
N ALA A 182 -0.95 -4.55 -8.60
CA ALA A 182 -2.25 -4.22 -8.02
C ALA A 182 -3.05 -3.23 -8.88
N VAL A 183 -2.37 -2.30 -9.55
CA VAL A 183 -3.02 -1.33 -10.46
C VAL A 183 -3.60 -2.00 -11.69
N TRP A 184 -2.91 -3.02 -12.21
CA TRP A 184 -3.35 -3.74 -13.42
C TRP A 184 -4.47 -4.76 -13.15
N GLY A 185 -4.59 -5.23 -11.90
CA GLY A 185 -5.52 -6.26 -11.48
C GLY A 185 -6.91 -5.77 -11.08
N VAL A 186 -7.26 -4.50 -11.34
CA VAL A 186 -8.56 -3.90 -11.01
C VAL A 186 -9.28 -3.39 -12.27
N PRO A 187 -10.61 -3.18 -12.22
CA PRO A 187 -11.40 -2.62 -13.31
C PRO A 187 -10.92 -1.28 -13.84
N ILE A 188 -11.39 -0.91 -15.03
CA ILE A 188 -10.94 0.27 -15.77
C ILE A 188 -11.25 1.59 -15.07
N ASP A 189 -12.38 1.67 -14.38
CA ASP A 189 -12.82 2.83 -13.60
C ASP A 189 -11.87 3.09 -12.41
N ILE A 190 -11.48 2.04 -11.68
CA ILE A 190 -10.51 2.13 -10.58
C ILE A 190 -9.12 2.54 -11.10
N ARG A 191 -8.71 1.98 -12.25
CA ARG A 191 -7.44 2.40 -12.91
C ARG A 191 -7.48 3.87 -13.35
N ARG A 192 -8.64 4.34 -13.82
CA ARG A 192 -8.84 5.74 -14.21
C ARG A 192 -8.68 6.66 -13.01
N GLU A 193 -9.27 6.32 -11.87
CA GLU A 193 -9.14 7.09 -10.65
C GLU A 193 -7.70 7.09 -10.11
N PHE A 194 -7.01 5.94 -10.13
CA PHE A 194 -5.58 5.87 -9.83
C PHE A 194 -4.77 6.89 -10.67
N VAL A 195 -5.02 6.95 -11.98
CA VAL A 195 -4.30 7.89 -12.88
C VAL A 195 -4.66 9.33 -12.55
N ARG A 196 -5.93 9.66 -12.31
CA ARG A 196 -6.37 11.02 -11.95
C ARG A 196 -5.66 11.52 -10.70
N ILE A 197 -5.63 10.71 -9.64
CA ILE A 197 -4.94 11.03 -8.39
C ILE A 197 -3.44 11.20 -8.64
N TYR A 198 -2.83 10.29 -9.36
CA TYR A 198 -1.40 10.32 -9.66
C TYR A 198 -1.01 11.59 -10.42
N VAL A 199 -1.75 11.93 -11.47
CA VAL A 199 -1.57 13.14 -12.28
C VAL A 199 -1.83 14.38 -11.44
N GLY A 200 -2.87 14.41 -10.63
CA GLY A 200 -3.20 15.51 -9.72
C GLY A 200 -2.06 15.87 -8.76
N HIS A 201 -1.30 14.89 -8.28
CA HIS A 201 -0.12 15.14 -7.45
C HIS A 201 1.08 15.70 -8.25
N ARG A 202 1.30 15.23 -9.47
CA ARG A 202 2.61 15.31 -10.14
C ARG A 202 2.65 16.18 -11.39
N ALA A 203 1.50 16.35 -12.07
CA ALA A 203 1.49 17.05 -13.34
C ALA A 203 1.76 18.55 -13.18
N THR A 204 2.52 19.08 -14.13
CA THR A 204 2.72 20.50 -14.34
C THR A 204 2.00 20.90 -15.63
N THR A 205 1.27 22.01 -15.59
CA THR A 205 0.73 22.66 -16.79
C THR A 205 1.73 23.68 -17.28
N TRP A 206 1.86 23.81 -18.61
CA TRP A 206 2.57 24.95 -19.23
C TRP A 206 1.54 26.04 -19.48
N GLU A 207 1.84 27.27 -19.13
CA GLU A 207 0.93 28.44 -19.15
C GLU A 207 0.13 28.68 -20.44
N SER A 208 0.48 28.04 -21.54
CA SER A 208 -0.18 28.20 -22.86
C SER A 208 -0.67 26.88 -23.47
N LYS A 209 -0.57 25.74 -22.78
CA LYS A 209 -0.89 24.43 -23.36
C LYS A 209 -1.72 23.60 -22.42
N ALA A 210 -2.80 23.00 -22.90
CA ALA A 210 -3.60 22.01 -22.18
C ALA A 210 -2.89 20.65 -21.99
N THR A 211 -1.65 20.52 -22.43
CA THR A 211 -0.79 19.35 -22.28
C THR A 211 -0.26 19.27 -20.87
N LEU A 212 -0.34 18.10 -20.24
CA LEU A 212 0.21 17.89 -18.89
C LEU A 212 1.57 17.18 -18.96
N ARG A 213 2.48 17.56 -18.08
CA ARG A 213 3.78 16.93 -17.94
C ARG A 213 3.95 16.39 -16.52
N ILE A 214 4.18 15.09 -16.40
CA ILE A 214 4.46 14.40 -15.16
C ILE A 214 5.98 14.22 -15.07
N GLN A 215 6.63 14.89 -14.12
CA GLN A 215 8.07 14.70 -13.87
C GLN A 215 8.28 13.63 -12.82
N GLU A 216 9.09 12.62 -13.15
CA GLU A 216 9.40 11.49 -12.28
C GLU A 216 10.86 11.06 -12.37
N GLN A 217 11.51 10.94 -11.22
CA GLN A 217 12.86 10.37 -11.11
C GLN A 217 12.76 8.86 -10.86
N ARG A 218 12.25 8.13 -11.84
CA ARG A 218 12.07 6.68 -11.79
C ARG A 218 12.63 6.02 -13.04
N PRO A 219 12.91 4.70 -13.01
CA PRO A 219 13.37 3.98 -14.19
C PRO A 219 12.44 4.12 -15.38
N GLN A 220 13.00 4.06 -16.59
CA GLN A 220 12.24 4.19 -17.84
C GLN A 220 11.09 3.17 -17.91
N SER A 221 11.29 1.94 -17.41
CA SER A 221 10.26 0.92 -17.36
C SER A 221 9.00 1.34 -16.57
N TYR A 222 9.17 2.09 -15.48
CA TYR A 222 8.05 2.68 -14.74
C TYR A 222 7.31 3.77 -15.54
N LEU A 223 8.07 4.62 -16.24
CA LEU A 223 7.49 5.66 -17.09
C LEU A 223 6.75 5.07 -18.30
N ASP A 224 7.27 3.99 -18.87
CA ASP A 224 6.63 3.26 -19.95
C ASP A 224 5.33 2.59 -19.50
N ASP A 225 5.29 2.02 -18.28
CA ASP A 225 4.08 1.47 -17.70
C ASP A 225 3.03 2.58 -17.47
N LEU A 226 3.44 3.73 -16.93
CA LEU A 226 2.53 4.86 -16.71
C LEU A 226 1.99 5.39 -18.04
N ARG A 227 2.85 5.55 -19.05
CA ARG A 227 2.46 5.91 -20.42
C ARG A 227 1.44 4.91 -20.98
N ARG A 228 1.75 3.61 -20.89
CA ARG A 228 0.89 2.53 -21.35
C ARG A 228 -0.49 2.59 -20.66
N LEU A 229 -0.51 2.72 -19.34
CA LEU A 229 -1.76 2.80 -18.57
C LEU A 229 -2.63 3.97 -19.02
N ILE A 230 -2.05 5.17 -19.14
CA ILE A 230 -2.80 6.36 -19.57
C ILE A 230 -3.29 6.20 -21.03
N THR A 231 -2.48 5.67 -21.92
CA THR A 231 -2.87 5.41 -23.32
C THR A 231 -4.03 4.40 -23.40
N GLU A 232 -3.97 3.31 -22.64
CA GLU A 232 -5.05 2.29 -22.59
C GLU A 232 -6.38 2.87 -22.06
N LEU A 233 -6.32 3.83 -21.14
CA LEU A 233 -7.51 4.44 -20.52
C LEU A 233 -8.16 5.51 -21.39
N THR A 234 -7.37 6.23 -22.19
CA THR A 234 -7.83 7.39 -22.95
C THR A 234 -7.93 7.15 -24.46
N GLY A 235 -7.18 6.19 -24.99
CA GLY A 235 -7.02 6.01 -26.43
C GLY A 235 -6.16 7.07 -27.10
N GLU A 236 -5.63 8.03 -26.32
CA GLU A 236 -5.00 9.24 -26.81
C GLU A 236 -3.47 9.21 -26.71
N SER A 237 -2.82 10.18 -27.35
CA SER A 237 -1.36 10.24 -27.40
C SER A 237 -0.73 10.58 -26.05
N VAL A 238 0.16 9.70 -25.59
CA VAL A 238 0.99 9.87 -24.40
C VAL A 238 2.42 9.47 -24.74
N THR A 239 3.39 10.29 -24.37
CA THR A 239 4.81 10.00 -24.63
C THR A 239 5.60 9.90 -23.32
N ALA A 240 6.53 8.98 -23.26
CA ALA A 240 7.50 8.85 -22.16
C ALA A 240 8.90 9.21 -22.68
N GLY A 241 9.56 10.09 -21.96
CA GLY A 241 10.98 10.47 -22.17
C GLY A 241 11.77 10.25 -20.89
N ASP A 242 13.04 10.68 -20.90
CA ASP A 242 14.02 10.48 -19.83
C ASP A 242 13.53 11.04 -18.52
N LEU A 243 12.80 11.12 -17.82
CA LEU A 243 12.35 11.69 -16.54
C LEU A 243 10.94 12.31 -16.61
N ALA A 244 10.20 12.07 -17.67
CA ALA A 244 8.86 12.63 -17.77
C ALA A 244 7.91 11.82 -18.65
N VAL A 245 6.64 11.84 -18.30
CA VAL A 245 5.53 11.43 -19.16
C VAL A 245 4.75 12.68 -19.57
N THR A 246 4.52 12.84 -20.87
CA THR A 246 3.73 13.94 -21.42
C THR A 246 2.39 13.40 -21.90
N VAL A 247 1.32 13.95 -21.34
CA VAL A 247 -0.08 13.61 -21.62
C VAL A 247 -0.64 14.67 -22.57
N SER A 248 -1.18 14.28 -23.71
CA SER A 248 -1.78 15.23 -24.67
C SER A 248 -2.98 15.96 -24.07
N ALA A 249 -3.39 17.08 -24.66
CA ALA A 249 -4.57 17.82 -24.24
C ALA A 249 -5.86 16.97 -24.33
N ASP A 250 -5.93 16.10 -25.35
CA ASP A 250 -7.06 15.20 -25.55
C ASP A 250 -7.10 14.12 -24.46
N ALA A 251 -5.96 13.51 -24.16
CA ALA A 251 -5.86 12.56 -23.05
C ALA A 251 -6.18 13.22 -21.68
N ALA A 252 -5.76 14.45 -21.45
CA ALA A 252 -6.05 15.19 -20.23
C ALA A 252 -7.57 15.46 -20.09
N ARG A 253 -8.26 15.80 -21.19
CA ARG A 253 -9.72 15.98 -21.22
C ARG A 253 -10.47 14.67 -20.95
N GLU A 254 -10.04 13.56 -21.56
CA GLU A 254 -10.62 12.23 -21.31
C GLU A 254 -10.46 11.78 -19.86
N LEU A 255 -9.41 12.23 -19.18
CA LEU A 255 -9.22 12.00 -17.73
C LEU A 255 -9.98 13.00 -16.85
N GLY A 256 -10.61 14.04 -17.42
CA GLY A 256 -11.27 15.12 -16.66
C GLY A 256 -10.27 16.03 -15.93
N LEU A 257 -9.09 16.25 -16.48
CA LEU A 257 -7.99 17.00 -15.86
C LEU A 257 -7.65 18.30 -16.63
N ALA A 258 -8.40 18.64 -17.68
CA ALA A 258 -8.23 19.85 -18.50
C ALA A 258 -9.56 20.57 -18.68
#